data_7664c89520c6f9ccc4b91aa1e086c3ce
#
_entry.id   7664c89520c6f9ccc4b91aa1e086c3ce
#
_cell.length_a   1.000
_cell.length_b   1.000
_cell.length_c   1.000
_cell.angle_alpha   90.00
_cell.angle_beta   90.00
_cell.angle_gamma   90.00
#
_symmetry.space_group_name_H-M   'P 1'
#
loop_
_entity.id
_entity.type
_entity.pdbx_description
1 polymer ?
#
loop_
_entity_poly.entity_id
_entity_poly.type
_entity_poly.pdbx_seq_one_letter_code
_entity_poly.pdbx_strand_id
1 'polypeptide(L)'
;MTLSDTGPLVALVNKSDPNHDKCLDATKRLPAEPLVTTWPCFTEAMYLVFQAGGYPAQTELWRWRTAGRLALHGLTGGEMDRMAAPMDKYRDRSMDLADSSLVAAAERLGARRVFTLDSEFHIYRLADGSAS
;
A
#
# COMPACT_ATOMS: atom_id res chain seq x y z
N MET A 1 9.52 -2.72 9.52
CA MET A 1 9.07 -2.54 8.12
C MET A 1 7.62 -2.14 8.10
N THR A 2 7.30 -1.14 7.31
CA THR A 2 5.92 -0.68 7.13
C THR A 2 5.55 -0.81 5.65
N LEU A 3 4.50 -1.57 5.37
CA LEU A 3 3.92 -1.64 4.03
C LEU A 3 2.92 -0.49 3.87
N SER A 4 2.83 0.06 2.67
CA SER A 4 1.87 1.11 2.36
C SER A 4 0.88 0.66 1.30
N ASP A 5 -0.39 0.83 1.61
CA ASP A 5 -1.49 0.72 0.66
C ASP A 5 -1.51 1.93 -0.28
N THR A 6 -2.34 1.86 -1.30
CA THR A 6 -2.53 2.91 -2.31
C THR A 6 -3.01 4.24 -1.71
N GLY A 7 -4.01 4.19 -0.83
CA GLY A 7 -4.67 5.39 -0.30
C GLY A 7 -3.73 6.39 0.34
N PRO A 8 -2.86 5.97 1.28
CA PRO A 8 -1.90 6.88 1.89
C PRO A 8 -0.92 7.49 0.91
N LEU A 9 -0.48 6.74 -0.11
CA LEU A 9 0.43 7.29 -1.13
C LEU A 9 -0.23 8.43 -1.90
N VAL A 10 -1.49 8.23 -2.30
CA VAL A 10 -2.26 9.26 -2.99
C VAL A 10 -2.48 10.47 -2.08
N ALA A 11 -2.88 10.24 -0.83
CA ALA A 11 -3.14 11.32 0.12
C ALA A 11 -1.89 12.15 0.43
N LEU A 12 -0.73 11.51 0.50
CA LEU A 12 0.53 12.23 0.75
C LEU A 12 0.95 13.09 -0.45
N VAL A 13 0.72 12.62 -1.67
CA VAL A 13 1.05 13.39 -2.88
C VAL A 13 0.05 14.52 -3.13
N ASN A 14 -1.23 14.21 -3.00
CA ASN A 14 -2.31 15.16 -3.29
C ASN A 14 -2.66 15.98 -2.05
N LYS A 15 -2.15 17.21 -1.99
CA LYS A 15 -2.38 18.11 -0.86
C LYS A 15 -3.84 18.49 -0.66
N SER A 16 -4.67 18.31 -1.70
CA SER A 16 -6.11 18.57 -1.63
C SER A 16 -6.90 17.35 -1.19
N ASP A 17 -6.25 16.20 -0.98
CA ASP A 17 -6.94 15.00 -0.50
C ASP A 17 -7.44 15.23 0.93
N PRO A 18 -8.69 14.83 1.25
CA PRO A 18 -9.24 14.98 2.60
C PRO A 18 -8.38 14.33 3.69
N ASN A 19 -7.62 13.30 3.34
CA ASN A 19 -6.78 12.56 4.28
C ASN A 19 -5.31 13.00 4.27
N HIS A 20 -4.99 14.08 3.53
CA HIS A 20 -3.58 14.51 3.39
C HIS A 20 -2.93 14.79 4.75
N ASP A 21 -3.53 15.64 5.56
CA ASP A 21 -2.95 16.02 6.86
C ASP A 21 -2.89 14.84 7.82
N LYS A 22 -3.92 14.01 7.82
CA LYS A 22 -3.98 12.79 8.64
C LYS A 22 -2.84 11.83 8.29
N CYS A 23 -2.60 11.61 7.00
CA CYS A 23 -1.52 10.74 6.54
C CYS A 23 -0.14 11.36 6.81
N LEU A 24 -0.01 12.67 6.63
CA LEU A 24 1.24 13.35 6.93
C LEU A 24 1.59 13.22 8.41
N ASP A 25 0.63 13.42 9.30
CA ASP A 25 0.83 13.23 10.73
C ASP A 25 1.18 11.78 11.08
N ALA A 26 0.53 10.82 10.42
CA ALA A 26 0.81 9.41 10.65
C ALA A 26 2.26 9.06 10.29
N THR A 27 2.81 9.62 9.22
CA THR A 27 4.20 9.35 8.83
C THR A 27 5.20 9.79 9.90
N LYS A 28 4.87 10.83 10.67
CA LYS A 28 5.72 11.31 11.75
C LYS A 28 5.79 10.34 12.92
N ARG A 29 4.80 9.46 13.05
CA ARG A 29 4.74 8.46 14.12
C ARG A 29 5.27 7.09 13.67
N LEU A 30 5.52 6.91 12.39
CA LEU A 30 6.10 5.67 11.87
C LEU A 30 7.61 5.65 12.11
N PRO A 31 8.23 4.47 12.18
CA PRO A 31 9.69 4.38 12.25
C PRO A 31 10.33 5.11 11.07
N ALA A 32 11.52 5.66 11.30
CA ALA A 32 12.29 6.40 10.29
C ALA A 32 12.94 5.40 9.32
N GLU A 33 12.13 4.79 8.47
CA GLU A 33 12.55 3.83 7.46
C GLU A 33 11.69 4.00 6.21
N PRO A 34 12.12 3.52 5.05
CA PRO A 34 11.31 3.61 3.83
C PRO A 34 9.98 2.89 4.00
N LEU A 35 8.93 3.44 3.40
CA LEU A 35 7.70 2.69 3.18
C LEU A 35 7.95 1.69 2.07
N VAL A 36 7.33 0.52 2.18
CA VAL A 36 7.40 -0.51 1.14
C VAL A 36 6.01 -0.70 0.55
N THR A 37 5.90 -0.69 -0.76
CA THR A 37 4.62 -0.94 -1.42
C THR A 37 4.78 -2.02 -2.49
N THR A 38 3.67 -2.55 -2.98
CA THR A 38 3.66 -3.53 -4.05
C THR A 38 3.43 -2.84 -5.40
N TRP A 39 3.77 -3.52 -6.48
CA TRP A 39 3.51 -2.99 -7.82
C TRP A 39 2.03 -2.73 -8.10
N PRO A 40 1.08 -3.61 -7.71
CA PRO A 40 -0.34 -3.29 -7.87
C PRO A 40 -0.76 -2.01 -7.15
N CYS A 41 -0.31 -1.82 -5.91
CA CYS A 41 -0.61 -0.58 -5.17
C CYS A 41 0.02 0.64 -5.83
N PHE A 42 1.27 0.52 -6.29
CA PHE A 42 1.97 1.61 -6.95
C PHE A 42 1.31 1.99 -8.27
N THR A 43 0.88 0.99 -9.04
CA THR A 43 0.15 1.20 -10.30
C THR A 43 -1.13 1.97 -10.06
N GLU A 44 -1.90 1.57 -9.07
CA GLU A 44 -3.15 2.26 -8.73
C GLU A 44 -2.88 3.68 -8.24
N ALA A 45 -1.84 3.86 -7.40
CA ALA A 45 -1.46 5.18 -6.92
C ALA A 45 -1.07 6.10 -8.07
N MET A 46 -0.29 5.61 -9.02
CA MET A 46 0.10 6.39 -10.22
C MET A 46 -1.11 6.85 -11.03
N TYR A 47 -2.09 5.98 -11.18
CA TYR A 47 -3.33 6.33 -11.89
C TYR A 47 -4.11 7.42 -11.15
N LEU A 48 -4.29 7.25 -9.84
CA LEU A 48 -5.09 8.17 -9.05
C LEU A 48 -4.42 9.54 -8.88
N VAL A 49 -3.11 9.60 -8.68
CA VAL A 49 -2.42 10.89 -8.59
C VAL A 49 -2.40 11.61 -9.92
N PHE A 50 -2.39 10.87 -11.04
CA PHE A 50 -2.50 11.48 -12.36
C PHE A 50 -3.84 12.19 -12.52
N GLN A 51 -4.93 11.58 -12.07
CA GLN A 51 -6.24 12.21 -12.13
C GLN A 51 -6.32 13.48 -11.29
N ALA A 52 -5.63 13.50 -10.16
CA ALA A 52 -5.65 14.63 -9.25
C ALA A 52 -4.72 15.77 -9.67
N GLY A 53 -3.53 15.48 -10.20
CA GLY A 53 -2.50 16.48 -10.45
C GLY A 53 -1.67 16.25 -11.71
N GLY A 54 -2.04 15.31 -12.57
CA GLY A 54 -1.36 15.04 -13.82
C GLY A 54 0.04 14.44 -13.66
N TYR A 55 0.84 14.56 -14.69
CA TYR A 55 2.19 14.00 -14.70
C TYR A 55 3.09 14.53 -13.57
N PRO A 56 3.04 15.83 -13.20
CA PRO A 56 3.84 16.30 -12.06
C PRO A 56 3.59 15.53 -10.76
N ALA A 57 2.35 15.10 -10.50
CA ALA A 57 2.04 14.29 -9.33
C ALA A 57 2.66 12.89 -9.43
N GLN A 58 2.66 12.31 -10.63
CA GLN A 58 3.31 11.01 -10.85
C GLN A 58 4.82 11.10 -10.64
N THR A 59 5.45 12.18 -11.07
CA THR A 59 6.89 12.36 -10.86
C THR A 59 7.25 12.45 -9.38
N GLU A 60 6.33 12.88 -8.53
CA GLU A 60 6.55 12.94 -7.10
C GLU A 60 6.72 11.53 -6.50
N LEU A 61 5.88 10.56 -6.91
CA LEU A 61 6.03 9.17 -6.50
C LEU A 61 7.37 8.58 -6.95
N TRP A 62 7.78 8.84 -8.18
CA TRP A 62 9.09 8.40 -8.66
C TRP A 62 10.23 9.01 -7.85
N ARG A 63 10.09 10.28 -7.48
CA ARG A 63 11.09 10.98 -6.68
C ARG A 63 11.25 10.34 -5.30
N TRP A 64 10.15 9.93 -4.67
CA TRP A 64 10.23 9.23 -3.38
C TRP A 64 10.99 7.92 -3.50
N ARG A 65 10.76 7.19 -4.58
CA ARG A 65 11.50 5.95 -4.83
C ARG A 65 13.00 6.25 -5.02
N THR A 66 13.33 7.20 -5.84
CA THR A 66 14.73 7.55 -6.12
C THR A 66 15.45 8.07 -4.88
N ALA A 67 14.74 8.79 -4.03
CA ALA A 67 15.28 9.30 -2.77
C ALA A 67 15.37 8.25 -1.65
N GLY A 68 14.93 7.02 -1.91
CA GLY A 68 14.98 5.95 -0.93
C GLY A 68 13.90 6.01 0.14
N ARG A 69 12.85 6.78 -0.07
CA ARG A 69 11.73 6.90 0.88
C ARG A 69 10.63 5.88 0.62
N LEU A 70 10.57 5.35 -0.59
CA LEU A 70 9.59 4.37 -1.01
C LEU A 70 10.31 3.25 -1.75
N ALA A 71 10.14 2.02 -1.29
CA ALA A 71 10.68 0.85 -1.94
C ALA A 71 9.55 0.05 -2.59
N LEU A 72 9.80 -0.48 -3.77
CA LEU A 72 8.83 -1.32 -4.47
C LEU A 72 9.21 -2.78 -4.27
N HIS A 73 8.29 -3.57 -3.73
CA HIS A 73 8.47 -4.98 -3.54
C HIS A 73 8.06 -5.73 -4.81
N GLY A 74 8.99 -6.46 -5.41
CA GLY A 74 8.70 -7.32 -6.54
C GLY A 74 8.05 -8.61 -6.05
N LEU A 75 6.81 -8.86 -6.48
CA LEU A 75 6.09 -10.07 -6.10
C LEU A 75 6.72 -11.30 -6.75
N THR A 76 6.96 -12.33 -5.95
CA THR A 76 7.44 -13.63 -6.45
C THR A 76 6.28 -14.44 -7.02
N GLY A 77 6.60 -15.49 -7.80
CA GLY A 77 5.56 -16.41 -8.29
C GLY A 77 4.77 -17.04 -7.14
N GLY A 78 5.43 -17.40 -6.04
CA GLY A 78 4.75 -17.95 -4.87
C GLY A 78 3.79 -16.96 -4.21
N GLU A 79 4.17 -15.68 -4.17
CA GLU A 79 3.27 -14.64 -3.66
C GLU A 79 2.05 -14.48 -4.57
N MET A 80 2.27 -14.47 -5.89
CA MET A 80 1.16 -14.35 -6.85
C MET A 80 0.20 -15.54 -6.73
N ASP A 81 0.72 -16.75 -6.55
CA ASP A 81 -0.10 -17.94 -6.38
C ASP A 81 -1.00 -17.83 -5.14
N ARG A 82 -0.56 -17.12 -4.12
CA ARG A 82 -1.29 -16.96 -2.86
C ARG A 82 -2.30 -15.80 -2.88
N MET A 83 -2.29 -14.98 -3.92
CA MET A 83 -3.17 -13.80 -3.97
C MET A 83 -4.61 -14.15 -4.31
N ALA A 84 -4.81 -15.18 -5.12
CA ALA A 84 -6.17 -15.58 -5.54
C ALA A 84 -7.02 -16.08 -4.36
N ALA A 85 -6.43 -16.82 -3.43
CA ALA A 85 -7.18 -17.38 -2.30
C ALA A 85 -7.76 -16.32 -1.36
N PRO A 86 -7.01 -15.29 -0.91
CA PRO A 86 -7.60 -14.20 -0.14
C PRO A 86 -8.69 -13.45 -0.89
N MET A 87 -8.52 -13.23 -2.19
CA MET A 87 -9.54 -12.54 -2.99
C MET A 87 -10.85 -13.35 -3.02
N ASP A 88 -10.76 -14.67 -3.13
CA ASP A 88 -11.93 -15.54 -3.05
C ASP A 88 -12.54 -15.51 -1.64
N LYS A 89 -11.73 -15.66 -0.62
CA LYS A 89 -12.17 -15.66 0.78
C LYS A 89 -12.91 -14.39 1.17
N TYR A 90 -12.42 -13.24 0.71
CA TYR A 90 -12.96 -11.93 1.06
C TYR A 90 -13.73 -11.28 -0.09
N ARG A 91 -14.25 -12.09 -1.02
CA ARG A 91 -14.98 -11.58 -2.20
C ARG A 91 -16.18 -10.70 -1.86
N ASP A 92 -16.83 -10.98 -0.73
CA ASP A 92 -17.97 -10.19 -0.27
C ASP A 92 -17.56 -8.86 0.37
N ARG A 93 -16.26 -8.65 0.59
CA ARG A 93 -15.71 -7.42 1.15
C ARG A 93 -14.95 -6.61 0.12
N SER A 94 -15.06 -7.00 -1.14
CA SER A 94 -14.45 -6.28 -2.27
C SER A 94 -12.93 -6.18 -2.18
N MET A 95 -12.27 -7.22 -1.65
CA MET A 95 -10.80 -7.28 -1.70
C MET A 95 -10.36 -7.27 -3.15
N ASP A 96 -9.55 -6.28 -3.52
CA ASP A 96 -9.03 -6.16 -4.88
C ASP A 96 -7.59 -6.71 -4.99
N LEU A 97 -7.03 -6.62 -6.19
CA LEU A 97 -5.68 -7.12 -6.44
C LEU A 97 -4.63 -6.39 -5.61
N ALA A 98 -4.77 -5.07 -5.44
CA ALA A 98 -3.84 -4.30 -4.64
C ALA A 98 -3.86 -4.76 -3.18
N ASP A 99 -5.06 -4.95 -2.60
CA ASP A 99 -5.20 -5.44 -1.23
C ASP A 99 -4.57 -6.81 -1.07
N SER A 100 -4.85 -7.74 -1.99
CA SER A 100 -4.30 -9.10 -1.90
C SER A 100 -2.79 -9.12 -2.06
N SER A 101 -2.23 -8.20 -2.86
CA SER A 101 -0.79 -8.09 -3.02
C SER A 101 -0.11 -7.65 -1.72
N LEU A 102 -0.74 -6.74 -0.96
CA LEU A 102 -0.23 -6.32 0.34
C LEU A 102 -0.26 -7.44 1.36
N VAL A 103 -1.33 -8.21 1.39
CA VAL A 103 -1.44 -9.36 2.30
C VAL A 103 -0.33 -10.37 1.99
N ALA A 104 -0.14 -10.71 0.71
CA ALA A 104 0.91 -11.65 0.30
C ALA A 104 2.31 -11.13 0.63
N ALA A 105 2.56 -9.85 0.37
CA ALA A 105 3.86 -9.23 0.70
C ALA A 105 4.08 -9.18 2.21
N ALA A 106 3.06 -8.87 3.00
CA ALA A 106 3.17 -8.85 4.45
C ALA A 106 3.54 -10.22 5.00
N GLU A 107 2.92 -11.28 4.50
CA GLU A 107 3.25 -12.65 4.88
C GLU A 107 4.69 -13.00 4.52
N ARG A 108 5.09 -12.70 3.29
CA ARG A 108 6.42 -13.03 2.77
C ARG A 108 7.53 -12.29 3.52
N LEU A 109 7.31 -11.02 3.83
CA LEU A 109 8.31 -10.16 4.45
C LEU A 109 8.24 -10.17 5.98
N GLY A 110 7.22 -10.80 6.56
CA GLY A 110 6.99 -10.77 7.99
C GLY A 110 6.62 -9.40 8.51
N ALA A 111 6.05 -8.55 7.65
CA ALA A 111 5.65 -7.20 8.05
C ALA A 111 4.38 -7.26 8.89
N ARG A 112 4.38 -6.52 10.02
CA ARG A 112 3.23 -6.46 10.91
C ARG A 112 2.52 -5.12 10.88
N ARG A 113 3.08 -4.16 10.15
CA ARG A 113 2.52 -2.82 10.06
C ARG A 113 2.14 -2.53 8.61
N VAL A 114 0.87 -2.16 8.42
CA VAL A 114 0.36 -1.74 7.12
C VAL A 114 -0.24 -0.35 7.30
N PHE A 115 0.29 0.60 6.53
CA PHE A 115 -0.22 1.96 6.47
C PHE A 115 -1.36 2.00 5.46
N THR A 116 -2.58 2.13 5.94
CA THR A 116 -3.78 2.08 5.11
C THR A 116 -4.86 3.01 5.64
N LEU A 117 -5.72 3.47 4.74
CA LEU A 117 -6.95 4.19 5.07
C LEU A 117 -8.17 3.25 5.01
N ASP A 118 -7.96 2.00 4.60
CA ASP A 118 -9.02 1.02 4.46
C ASP A 118 -9.22 0.25 5.76
N SER A 119 -10.36 0.47 6.41
CA SER A 119 -10.71 -0.22 7.66
C SER A 119 -10.88 -1.74 7.46
N GLU A 120 -11.13 -2.19 6.24
CA GLU A 120 -11.26 -3.63 5.95
C GLU A 120 -9.97 -4.39 6.20
N PHE A 121 -8.80 -3.74 6.20
CA PHE A 121 -7.55 -4.39 6.53
C PHE A 121 -7.51 -4.98 7.94
N HIS A 122 -8.35 -4.50 8.84
CA HIS A 122 -8.47 -5.08 10.17
C HIS A 122 -9.12 -6.47 10.14
N ILE A 123 -9.84 -6.78 9.06
CA ILE A 123 -10.55 -8.06 8.86
C ILE A 123 -9.64 -9.08 8.17
N TYR A 124 -8.77 -8.61 7.25
CA TYR A 124 -7.84 -9.47 6.53
C TYR A 124 -6.78 -10.00 7.50
N ARG A 125 -6.59 -11.31 7.50
CA ARG A 125 -5.62 -11.95 8.39
C ARG A 125 -4.39 -12.40 7.63
N LEU A 126 -3.23 -12.18 8.22
CA LEU A 126 -1.96 -12.70 7.72
C LEU A 126 -1.85 -14.19 8.01
N ALA A 127 -0.88 -14.86 7.39
CA ALA A 127 -0.71 -16.30 7.51
C ALA A 127 -0.49 -16.77 8.95
N ASP A 128 0.09 -15.92 9.81
CA ASP A 128 0.35 -16.22 11.22
C ASP A 128 -0.88 -15.94 12.13
N GLY A 129 -2.01 -15.57 11.53
CA GLY A 129 -3.20 -15.23 12.27
C GLY A 129 -3.27 -13.80 12.77
N SER A 130 -2.25 -12.98 12.53
CA SER A 130 -2.25 -11.56 12.91
C SER A 130 -3.21 -10.77 12.02
N ALA A 131 -3.77 -9.68 12.56
CA ALA A 131 -4.48 -8.67 11.79
C ALA A 131 -3.54 -7.50 11.50
N SER A 132 -3.67 -6.90 10.31
CA SER A 132 -2.89 -5.71 9.97
C SER A 132 -3.41 -4.46 10.67
#